data_7139c65dbe533818079f8a099e3491cc
#
_entry.id   7139c65dbe533818079f8a099e3491cc
#
_cell.length_a   1.000
_cell.length_b   1.000
_cell.length_c   1.000
_cell.angle_alpha   90.00
_cell.angle_beta   90.00
_cell.angle_gamma   90.00
#
_symmetry.space_group_name_H-M   'P 1'
#
loop_
_entity.id
_entity.type
_entity.pdbx_description
1 polymer ?
#
loop_
_entity_poly.entity_id
_entity_poly.type
_entity_poly.pdbx_seq_one_letter_code
_entity_poly.pdbx_strand_id
1 'polypeptide(L)'
;MKAIIVGGGIMGLATAWALARTGHEVELLEQGPLPNPLASSMDDHRLIRHPYGDHRGYARMIDDAYAAWDLLWGDLGQRLYAPTGTLALTGNGETWAARSAAVLAELGKPMTELRLAELPRRFPQLDTKGVERAFWVATGGELFAQDIVAALARHLAQKSGVRLHPDTPVRTVDLERARVVVDSGATHDADIVVVAAGAWVGRLLPSLGRRLIPSRQIVAYFDLPDDQRAAWATAPMIIYKTGDVGLYLVPPAEGRGLKIGDHAFSRSGDPAGSRDASAAEIGPLLERCRSLLKGFERWRIARLKACFYTVTADERFVVEQQGAKGWVMSPCSGHGFKFGAVMGLELARTIITGRDPAAHARWAAGLEGDRPT
;
A
#
# COMPACT_ATOMS: atom_id res chain seq x y z
N MET A 1 26.40 10.97 -4.47
CA MET A 1 25.65 10.92 -5.73
C MET A 1 24.40 11.77 -5.60
N LYS A 2 23.91 12.30 -6.73
CA LYS A 2 22.66 13.04 -6.82
C LYS A 2 21.58 12.15 -7.45
N ALA A 3 20.41 12.07 -6.83
CA ALA A 3 19.26 11.31 -7.34
C ALA A 3 18.09 12.26 -7.65
N ILE A 4 17.39 12.01 -8.75
CA ILE A 4 16.08 12.61 -9.03
C ILE A 4 15.00 11.56 -8.78
N ILE A 5 13.97 11.93 -8.02
CA ILE A 5 12.81 11.09 -7.76
C ILE A 5 11.57 11.75 -8.35
N VAL A 6 10.87 11.03 -9.22
CA VAL A 6 9.65 11.50 -9.87
C VAL A 6 8.43 10.88 -9.18
N GLY A 7 7.70 11.70 -8.43
CA GLY A 7 6.51 11.33 -7.67
C GLY A 7 6.71 11.39 -6.15
N GLY A 8 5.85 12.14 -5.47
CA GLY A 8 5.85 12.40 -4.02
C GLY A 8 4.87 11.52 -3.23
N GLY A 9 4.52 10.34 -3.76
CA GLY A 9 3.80 9.31 -3.01
C GLY A 9 4.71 8.57 -2.02
N ILE A 10 4.16 7.59 -1.28
CA ILE A 10 4.92 6.84 -0.27
C ILE A 10 6.20 6.20 -0.84
N MET A 11 6.18 5.72 -2.07
CA MET A 11 7.34 5.07 -2.67
C MET A 11 8.46 6.06 -2.97
N GLY A 12 8.13 7.21 -3.56
CA GLY A 12 9.11 8.25 -3.83
C GLY A 12 9.67 8.88 -2.55
N LEU A 13 8.81 9.22 -1.60
CA LEU A 13 9.24 9.79 -0.32
C LEU A 13 10.09 8.81 0.50
N ALA A 14 9.73 7.53 0.55
CA ALA A 14 10.53 6.51 1.25
C ALA A 14 11.89 6.28 0.58
N THR A 15 11.96 6.34 -0.76
CA THR A 15 13.22 6.27 -1.49
C THR A 15 14.07 7.52 -1.24
N ALA A 16 13.46 8.72 -1.25
CA ALA A 16 14.12 9.97 -0.90
C ALA A 16 14.70 9.93 0.52
N TRP A 17 13.91 9.46 1.48
CA TRP A 17 14.34 9.28 2.86
C TRP A 17 15.54 8.34 2.98
N ALA A 18 15.49 7.18 2.33
CA ALA A 18 16.54 6.18 2.40
C ALA A 18 17.87 6.70 1.80
N LEU A 19 17.81 7.42 0.67
CA LEU A 19 18.99 8.04 0.04
C LEU A 19 19.54 9.20 0.87
N ALA A 20 18.68 10.08 1.35
CA ALA A 20 19.09 11.22 2.19
C ALA A 20 19.72 10.75 3.52
N ARG A 21 19.19 9.66 4.11
CA ARG A 21 19.70 9.05 5.33
C ARG A 21 21.14 8.56 5.19
N THR A 22 21.57 8.25 3.99
CA THR A 22 22.95 7.82 3.66
C THR A 22 23.80 8.95 3.05
N GLY A 23 23.35 10.20 3.16
CA GLY A 23 24.13 11.39 2.78
C GLY A 23 24.10 11.69 1.28
N HIS A 24 23.15 11.17 0.52
CA HIS A 24 23.02 11.48 -0.90
C HIS A 24 22.14 12.70 -1.14
N GLU A 25 22.42 13.44 -2.21
CA GLU A 25 21.58 14.54 -2.65
C GLU A 25 20.34 14.01 -3.36
N VAL A 26 19.18 14.59 -3.06
CA VAL A 26 17.90 14.19 -3.63
C VAL A 26 17.12 15.39 -4.13
N GLU A 27 16.67 15.33 -5.37
CA GLU A 27 15.61 16.18 -5.91
C GLU A 27 14.35 15.36 -6.10
N LEU A 28 13.24 15.73 -5.44
CA LEU A 28 11.95 15.07 -5.61
C LEU A 28 11.00 16.01 -6.33
N LEU A 29 10.49 15.56 -7.48
CA LEU A 29 9.56 16.31 -8.34
C LEU A 29 8.17 15.69 -8.19
N GLU A 30 7.19 16.50 -7.78
CA GLU A 30 5.78 16.07 -7.64
C GLU A 30 4.88 16.98 -8.50
N GLN A 31 3.98 16.39 -9.27
CA GLN A 31 3.12 17.10 -10.22
C GLN A 31 2.10 18.05 -9.57
N GLY A 32 1.75 17.82 -8.31
CA GLY A 32 0.83 18.64 -7.54
C GLY A 32 1.43 19.07 -6.21
N PRO A 33 0.59 19.52 -5.26
CA PRO A 33 1.07 19.85 -3.92
C PRO A 33 1.69 18.64 -3.23
N LEU A 34 2.52 18.87 -2.24
CA LEU A 34 3.14 17.80 -1.46
C LEU A 34 2.73 17.92 0.01
N PRO A 35 1.92 17.00 0.53
CA PRO A 35 1.34 15.78 -0.08
C PRO A 35 0.30 16.05 -1.17
N ASN A 36 0.30 15.20 -2.23
CA ASN A 36 -0.67 15.32 -3.31
C ASN A 36 -1.96 14.54 -2.97
N PRO A 37 -3.13 15.19 -2.87
CA PRO A 37 -4.40 14.53 -2.52
C PRO A 37 -4.86 13.48 -3.54
N LEU A 38 -4.38 13.56 -4.78
CA LEU A 38 -4.69 12.57 -5.83
C LEU A 38 -3.83 11.30 -5.73
N ALA A 39 -2.75 11.32 -4.96
CA ALA A 39 -1.87 10.16 -4.83
C ALA A 39 -2.61 8.98 -4.19
N SER A 40 -2.31 7.76 -4.66
CA SER A 40 -2.85 6.52 -4.08
C SER A 40 -2.48 6.34 -2.60
N SER A 41 -1.41 6.99 -2.16
CA SER A 41 -0.96 7.00 -0.77
C SER A 41 -1.83 7.85 0.16
N MET A 42 -2.59 8.81 -0.39
CA MET A 42 -3.39 9.75 0.39
C MET A 42 -4.73 9.14 0.76
N ASP A 43 -4.74 8.47 1.89
CA ASP A 43 -5.91 7.87 2.51
C ASP A 43 -5.75 7.92 4.03
N ASP A 44 -6.83 7.73 4.79
CA ASP A 44 -6.76 7.83 6.25
C ASP A 44 -5.83 6.76 6.82
N HIS A 45 -6.00 5.52 6.37
CA HIS A 45 -5.17 4.40 6.82
C HIS A 45 -5.00 3.34 5.74
N ARG A 46 -3.95 2.52 5.92
CA ARG A 46 -3.63 1.33 5.14
C ARG A 46 -3.32 0.17 6.08
N LEU A 47 -3.52 -1.05 5.59
CA LEU A 47 -3.26 -2.26 6.36
C LEU A 47 -1.79 -2.67 6.30
N ILE A 48 -1.25 -3.18 7.42
CA ILE A 48 -0.07 -4.05 7.40
C ILE A 48 -0.45 -5.40 8.00
N ARG A 49 -0.08 -6.52 7.37
CA ARG A 49 -0.47 -7.87 7.79
C ARG A 49 0.46 -8.94 7.22
N HIS A 50 0.59 -10.08 7.92
CA HIS A 50 1.38 -11.22 7.47
C HIS A 50 0.66 -12.19 6.52
N PRO A 51 -0.68 -12.43 6.61
CA PRO A 51 -1.35 -13.38 5.74
C PRO A 51 -1.31 -12.97 4.26
N TYR A 52 -0.78 -13.85 3.40
CA TYR A 52 -0.61 -13.64 1.96
C TYR A 52 -0.94 -14.85 1.09
N GLY A 53 -1.72 -15.84 1.59
CA GLY A 53 -1.95 -17.09 0.86
C GLY A 53 -0.62 -17.80 0.61
N ASP A 54 -0.38 -18.20 -0.62
CA ASP A 54 0.85 -18.90 -1.03
C ASP A 54 2.03 -17.97 -1.35
N HIS A 55 1.87 -16.66 -1.27
CA HIS A 55 2.93 -15.70 -1.61
C HIS A 55 3.95 -15.57 -0.47
N ARG A 56 4.79 -16.60 -0.29
CA ARG A 56 5.82 -16.70 0.77
C ARG A 56 6.75 -15.51 0.83
N GLY A 57 7.18 -15.00 -0.33
CA GLY A 57 8.09 -13.86 -0.39
C GLY A 57 7.48 -12.60 0.25
N TYR A 58 6.21 -12.32 -0.04
CA TYR A 58 5.53 -11.19 0.62
C TYR A 58 5.28 -11.44 2.11
N ALA A 59 4.93 -12.67 2.51
CA ALA A 59 4.75 -13.00 3.91
C ALA A 59 6.04 -12.78 4.73
N ARG A 60 7.21 -13.18 4.21
CA ARG A 60 8.53 -12.91 4.81
C ARG A 60 8.85 -11.42 4.84
N MET A 61 8.63 -10.74 3.72
CA MET A 61 8.92 -9.30 3.59
C MET A 61 8.16 -8.43 4.59
N ILE A 62 7.07 -8.92 5.21
CA ILE A 62 6.34 -8.17 6.25
C ILE A 62 7.20 -7.95 7.49
N ASP A 63 8.07 -8.88 7.88
CA ASP A 63 9.00 -8.65 9.00
C ASP A 63 9.98 -7.53 8.69
N ASP A 64 10.52 -7.56 7.47
CA ASP A 64 11.38 -6.51 6.98
C ASP A 64 10.65 -5.16 6.89
N ALA A 65 9.38 -5.19 6.51
CA ALA A 65 8.55 -3.99 6.49
C ALA A 65 8.36 -3.41 7.89
N TYR A 66 8.07 -4.24 8.91
CA TYR A 66 7.98 -3.76 10.30
C TYR A 66 9.31 -3.15 10.76
N ALA A 67 10.43 -3.82 10.53
CA ALA A 67 11.76 -3.29 10.90
C ALA A 67 12.06 -1.96 10.18
N ALA A 68 11.70 -1.85 8.90
CA ALA A 68 11.87 -0.61 8.14
C ALA A 68 10.96 0.53 8.63
N TRP A 69 9.72 0.20 9.01
CA TRP A 69 8.82 1.16 9.64
C TRP A 69 9.34 1.63 10.99
N ASP A 70 9.83 0.72 11.85
CA ASP A 70 10.39 1.09 13.16
C ASP A 70 11.61 2.01 13.01
N LEU A 71 12.46 1.77 12.00
CA LEU A 71 13.56 2.67 11.67
C LEU A 71 13.05 4.06 11.25
N LEU A 72 12.01 4.10 10.40
CA LEU A 72 11.40 5.36 9.97
C LEU A 72 10.76 6.11 11.15
N TRP A 73 10.08 5.41 12.07
CA TRP A 73 9.51 6.02 13.28
C TRP A 73 10.58 6.67 14.16
N GLY A 74 11.75 6.04 14.27
CA GLY A 74 12.90 6.62 14.96
C GLY A 74 13.34 7.94 14.33
N ASP A 75 13.45 7.99 13.00
CA ASP A 75 13.86 9.20 12.27
C ASP A 75 12.77 10.30 12.29
N LEU A 76 11.50 9.93 12.30
CA LEU A 76 10.38 10.89 12.39
C LEU A 76 10.08 11.36 13.82
N GLY A 77 10.58 10.66 14.83
CA GLY A 77 10.27 10.92 16.24
C GLY A 77 8.81 10.63 16.64
N GLN A 78 8.06 9.88 15.81
CA GLN A 78 6.68 9.53 16.07
C GLN A 78 6.30 8.21 15.38
N ARG A 79 5.44 7.43 16.04
CA ARG A 79 4.92 6.18 15.51
C ARG A 79 3.49 6.38 14.97
N LEU A 80 3.31 6.26 13.67
CA LEU A 80 2.03 6.48 12.98
C LEU A 80 1.37 5.14 12.60
N TYR A 81 1.14 4.32 13.62
CA TYR A 81 0.67 2.94 13.50
C TYR A 81 -0.15 2.53 14.73
N ALA A 82 -1.30 1.88 14.49
CA ALA A 82 -2.09 1.23 15.52
C ALA A 82 -2.09 -0.30 15.35
N PRO A 83 -1.60 -1.06 16.33
CA PRO A 83 -1.67 -2.52 16.30
C PRO A 83 -3.10 -2.98 16.61
N THR A 84 -3.72 -3.73 15.70
CA THR A 84 -5.08 -4.27 15.89
C THR A 84 -5.12 -5.80 15.83
N GLY A 85 -4.05 -6.43 15.37
CA GLY A 85 -4.07 -7.82 14.94
C GLY A 85 -4.85 -8.01 13.63
N THR A 86 -4.92 -9.25 13.17
CA THR A 86 -5.60 -9.61 11.92
C THR A 86 -6.52 -10.79 12.13
N LEU A 87 -7.79 -10.65 11.74
CA LEU A 87 -8.76 -11.72 11.63
C LEU A 87 -8.92 -12.09 10.16
N ALA A 88 -8.55 -13.29 9.79
CA ALA A 88 -8.70 -13.83 8.45
C ALA A 88 -9.89 -14.80 8.41
N LEU A 89 -10.90 -14.48 7.64
CA LEU A 89 -12.13 -15.26 7.48
C LEU A 89 -12.23 -15.76 6.05
N THR A 90 -12.68 -16.99 5.87
CA THR A 90 -13.02 -17.54 4.55
C THR A 90 -14.34 -18.27 4.59
N GLY A 91 -15.02 -18.28 3.44
CA GLY A 91 -16.26 -19.01 3.21
C GLY A 91 -16.38 -19.44 1.76
N ASN A 92 -17.41 -20.18 1.42
CA ASN A 92 -17.70 -20.66 0.07
C ASN A 92 -16.52 -21.44 -0.57
N GLY A 93 -15.90 -22.35 0.22
CA GLY A 93 -14.79 -23.18 -0.23
C GLY A 93 -13.45 -22.47 -0.42
N GLU A 94 -13.36 -21.17 -0.09
CA GLU A 94 -12.12 -20.40 -0.24
C GLU A 94 -11.05 -20.88 0.77
N THR A 95 -9.83 -21.07 0.29
CA THR A 95 -8.74 -21.66 1.09
C THR A 95 -7.62 -20.68 1.44
N TRP A 96 -7.74 -19.43 1.05
CA TRP A 96 -6.69 -18.42 1.23
C TRP A 96 -6.20 -18.27 2.68
N ALA A 97 -7.11 -18.28 3.66
CA ALA A 97 -6.73 -18.17 5.06
C ALA A 97 -5.98 -19.42 5.56
N ALA A 98 -6.40 -20.61 5.14
CA ALA A 98 -5.73 -21.86 5.46
C ALA A 98 -4.33 -21.93 4.81
N ARG A 99 -4.19 -21.52 3.56
CA ARG A 99 -2.91 -21.43 2.87
C ARG A 99 -1.98 -20.41 3.55
N SER A 100 -2.53 -19.26 3.93
CA SER A 100 -1.79 -18.27 4.74
C SER A 100 -1.30 -18.87 6.05
N ALA A 101 -2.16 -19.61 6.77
CA ALA A 101 -1.79 -20.24 8.03
C ALA A 101 -0.67 -21.29 7.86
N ALA A 102 -0.72 -22.10 6.81
CA ALA A 102 0.34 -23.06 6.49
C ALA A 102 1.68 -22.35 6.23
N VAL A 103 1.69 -21.34 5.37
CA VAL A 103 2.90 -20.54 5.08
C VAL A 103 3.44 -19.86 6.33
N LEU A 104 2.60 -19.27 7.16
CA LEU A 104 3.05 -18.58 8.37
C LEU A 104 3.56 -19.55 9.44
N ALA A 105 3.00 -20.77 9.54
CA ALA A 105 3.53 -21.80 10.42
C ALA A 105 4.96 -22.18 10.04
N GLU A 106 5.25 -22.37 8.74
CA GLU A 106 6.60 -22.65 8.24
C GLU A 106 7.58 -21.48 8.50
N LEU A 107 7.07 -20.24 8.53
CA LEU A 107 7.86 -19.05 8.86
C LEU A 107 7.99 -18.81 10.37
N GLY A 108 7.54 -19.74 11.23
CA GLY A 108 7.59 -19.59 12.68
C GLY A 108 6.62 -18.55 13.25
N LYS A 109 5.56 -18.21 12.51
CA LYS A 109 4.53 -17.20 12.87
C LYS A 109 3.13 -17.80 12.80
N PRO A 110 2.80 -18.80 13.60
CA PRO A 110 1.55 -19.53 13.46
C PRO A 110 0.34 -18.61 13.67
N MET A 111 -0.68 -18.81 12.84
CA MET A 111 -2.01 -18.28 13.05
C MET A 111 -2.79 -19.25 13.96
N THR A 112 -3.60 -18.69 14.85
CA THR A 112 -4.51 -19.50 15.68
C THR A 112 -5.82 -19.70 14.93
N GLU A 113 -6.19 -20.95 14.64
CA GLU A 113 -7.52 -21.25 14.11
C GLU A 113 -8.57 -21.11 15.22
N LEU A 114 -9.62 -20.36 14.93
CA LEU A 114 -10.70 -20.09 15.89
C LEU A 114 -11.86 -21.05 15.65
N ARG A 115 -12.47 -21.52 16.73
CA ARG A 115 -13.72 -22.30 16.64
C ARG A 115 -14.85 -21.40 16.18
N LEU A 116 -15.57 -21.80 15.12
CA LEU A 116 -16.66 -21.00 14.55
C LEU A 116 -17.73 -20.66 15.59
N ALA A 117 -18.01 -21.57 16.52
CA ALA A 117 -18.95 -21.33 17.59
C ALA A 117 -18.57 -20.19 18.55
N GLU A 118 -17.31 -19.78 18.58
CA GLU A 118 -16.84 -18.67 19.41
C GLU A 118 -16.96 -17.31 18.74
N LEU A 119 -17.05 -17.28 17.40
CA LEU A 119 -17.05 -16.05 16.62
C LEU A 119 -18.17 -15.08 17.01
N PRO A 120 -19.44 -15.52 17.20
CA PRO A 120 -20.52 -14.60 17.55
C PRO A 120 -20.32 -13.89 18.90
N ARG A 121 -19.60 -14.55 19.84
CA ARG A 121 -19.28 -13.95 21.13
C ARG A 121 -18.06 -13.02 21.04
N ARG A 122 -17.03 -13.42 20.28
CA ARG A 122 -15.78 -12.63 20.14
C ARG A 122 -15.94 -11.44 19.22
N PHE A 123 -16.76 -11.58 18.19
CA PHE A 123 -17.00 -10.57 17.16
C PHE A 123 -18.51 -10.39 16.94
N PRO A 124 -19.22 -9.81 17.92
CA PRO A 124 -20.69 -9.73 17.89
C PRO A 124 -21.23 -8.88 16.75
N GLN A 125 -20.39 -8.01 16.19
CA GLN A 125 -20.70 -7.14 15.03
C GLN A 125 -20.70 -7.88 13.69
N LEU A 126 -20.21 -9.13 13.62
CA LEU A 126 -20.17 -9.92 12.38
C LEU A 126 -21.34 -10.89 12.28
N ASP A 127 -21.89 -11.04 11.09
CA ASP A 127 -22.71 -12.21 10.73
C ASP A 127 -21.75 -13.31 10.23
N THR A 128 -21.60 -14.35 11.03
CA THR A 128 -20.64 -15.41 10.77
C THR A 128 -21.24 -16.65 10.11
N LYS A 129 -22.51 -16.60 9.65
CA LYS A 129 -23.21 -17.76 9.05
C LYS A 129 -22.51 -18.27 7.79
N GLY A 130 -21.91 -17.38 6.98
CA GLY A 130 -21.19 -17.75 5.76
C GLY A 130 -19.69 -18.02 5.98
N VAL A 131 -19.21 -17.99 7.23
CA VAL A 131 -17.81 -18.24 7.56
C VAL A 131 -17.59 -19.73 7.77
N GLU A 132 -16.68 -20.31 7.01
CA GLU A 132 -16.30 -21.73 7.09
C GLU A 132 -15.01 -21.94 7.88
N ARG A 133 -14.06 -20.97 7.82
CA ARG A 133 -12.83 -20.97 8.60
C ARG A 133 -12.46 -19.58 9.08
N ALA A 134 -11.90 -19.52 10.26
CA ALA A 134 -11.46 -18.29 10.90
C ALA A 134 -10.08 -18.47 11.53
N PHE A 135 -9.17 -17.53 11.26
CA PHE A 135 -7.82 -17.52 11.79
C PHE A 135 -7.48 -16.15 12.39
N TRP A 136 -6.81 -16.20 13.52
CA TRP A 136 -6.30 -15.03 14.21
C TRP A 136 -4.78 -15.00 14.19
N VAL A 137 -4.22 -13.84 13.92
CA VAL A 137 -2.81 -13.55 14.13
C VAL A 137 -2.66 -12.23 14.89
N ALA A 138 -1.84 -12.23 15.94
CA ALA A 138 -1.66 -11.07 16.81
C ALA A 138 -0.99 -9.88 16.09
N THR A 139 -0.23 -10.16 15.04
CA THR A 139 0.40 -9.12 14.22
C THR A 139 -0.57 -8.57 13.18
N GLY A 140 -0.38 -7.31 12.86
CA GLY A 140 -1.21 -6.57 11.92
C GLY A 140 -1.74 -5.30 12.54
N GLY A 141 -2.16 -4.38 11.68
CA GLY A 141 -2.69 -3.10 12.14
C GLY A 141 -2.81 -2.07 11.03
N GLU A 142 -2.97 -0.86 11.47
CA GLU A 142 -3.26 0.30 10.64
C GLU A 142 -2.06 1.23 10.57
N LEU A 143 -1.60 1.52 9.38
CA LEU A 143 -0.66 2.58 9.08
C LEU A 143 -1.47 3.85 8.75
N PHE A 144 -1.25 4.94 9.44
CA PHE A 144 -1.94 6.22 9.23
C PHE A 144 -1.38 6.92 7.99
N ALA A 145 -1.90 6.54 6.84
CA ALA A 145 -1.23 6.72 5.56
C ALA A 145 -0.97 8.19 5.20
N GLN A 146 -1.98 9.06 5.30
CA GLN A 146 -1.80 10.48 5.00
C GLN A 146 -0.85 11.18 5.99
N ASP A 147 -0.88 10.77 7.27
CA ASP A 147 0.00 11.35 8.28
C ASP A 147 1.44 10.90 8.07
N ILE A 148 1.64 9.64 7.66
CA ILE A 148 2.96 9.12 7.28
C ILE A 148 3.54 9.93 6.11
N VAL A 149 2.76 10.10 5.03
CA VAL A 149 3.20 10.86 3.86
C VAL A 149 3.52 12.31 4.23
N ALA A 150 2.67 12.95 5.02
CA ALA A 150 2.88 14.32 5.47
C ALA A 150 4.09 14.45 6.41
N ALA A 151 4.28 13.53 7.36
CA ALA A 151 5.43 13.52 8.25
C ALA A 151 6.74 13.30 7.49
N LEU A 152 6.73 12.39 6.51
CA LEU A 152 7.90 12.12 5.69
C LEU A 152 8.29 13.34 4.83
N ALA A 153 7.30 13.98 4.20
CA ALA A 153 7.54 15.21 3.42
C ALA A 153 8.13 16.33 4.30
N ARG A 154 7.56 16.55 5.50
CA ARG A 154 8.11 17.53 6.47
C ARG A 154 9.53 17.20 6.91
N HIS A 155 9.79 15.91 7.22
CA HIS A 155 11.12 15.46 7.63
C HIS A 155 12.16 15.70 6.51
N LEU A 156 11.81 15.37 5.28
CA LEU A 156 12.68 15.57 4.12
C LEU A 156 12.95 17.05 3.82
N ALA A 157 11.94 17.91 3.98
CA ALA A 157 12.10 19.35 3.78
C ALA A 157 13.11 20.00 4.73
N GLN A 158 13.43 19.36 5.86
CA GLN A 158 14.40 19.82 6.85
C GLN A 158 15.82 19.27 6.61
N LYS A 159 16.00 18.35 5.66
CA LYS A 159 17.30 17.73 5.38
C LYS A 159 18.12 18.57 4.42
N SER A 160 19.35 18.93 4.83
CA SER A 160 20.33 19.49 3.90
C SER A 160 20.62 18.48 2.79
N GLY A 161 20.67 18.91 1.54
CA GLY A 161 20.86 18.01 0.39
C GLY A 161 19.57 17.41 -0.18
N VAL A 162 18.40 17.72 0.39
CA VAL A 162 17.10 17.34 -0.20
C VAL A 162 16.38 18.60 -0.70
N ARG A 163 15.93 18.55 -1.94
CA ARG A 163 15.07 19.57 -2.56
C ARG A 163 13.75 18.94 -2.97
N LEU A 164 12.66 19.46 -2.43
CA LEU A 164 11.30 19.05 -2.77
C LEU A 164 10.72 20.10 -3.71
N HIS A 165 10.23 19.66 -4.86
CA HIS A 165 9.62 20.50 -5.89
C HIS A 165 8.14 20.09 -6.06
N PRO A 166 7.23 20.63 -5.23
CA PRO A 166 5.80 20.49 -5.48
C PRO A 166 5.41 21.26 -6.75
N ASP A 167 4.23 20.97 -7.28
CA ASP A 167 3.64 21.60 -8.46
C ASP A 167 4.60 21.64 -9.67
N THR A 168 5.39 20.56 -9.80
CA THR A 168 6.42 20.44 -10.83
C THR A 168 6.19 19.16 -11.65
N PRO A 169 5.23 19.19 -12.59
CA PRO A 169 4.91 18.04 -13.41
C PRO A 169 6.04 17.72 -14.38
N VAL A 170 6.43 16.45 -14.38
CA VAL A 170 7.45 15.90 -15.27
C VAL A 170 6.80 15.51 -16.59
N ARG A 171 7.37 16.03 -17.70
CA ARG A 171 6.93 15.75 -19.06
C ARG A 171 7.61 14.52 -19.67
N THR A 172 8.93 14.41 -19.51
CA THR A 172 9.72 13.28 -20.04
C THR A 172 10.84 12.89 -19.10
N VAL A 173 11.23 11.61 -19.19
CA VAL A 173 12.37 11.04 -18.45
C VAL A 173 13.31 10.33 -19.44
N ASP A 174 14.60 10.58 -19.33
CA ASP A 174 15.67 9.85 -20.03
C ASP A 174 16.43 9.01 -18.98
N LEU A 175 16.12 7.74 -18.92
CA LEU A 175 16.67 6.80 -17.94
C LEU A 175 18.08 6.30 -18.33
N GLU A 176 18.52 6.56 -19.56
CA GLU A 176 19.90 6.30 -20.00
C GLU A 176 20.86 7.38 -19.50
N ARG A 177 20.41 8.65 -19.53
CA ARG A 177 21.25 9.81 -19.17
C ARG A 177 20.98 10.34 -17.76
N ALA A 178 19.99 9.82 -17.05
CA ALA A 178 19.48 10.35 -15.79
C ALA A 178 19.02 11.82 -15.91
N ARG A 179 18.20 12.10 -16.91
CA ARG A 179 17.69 13.45 -17.22
C ARG A 179 16.16 13.48 -17.15
N VAL A 180 15.64 14.54 -16.57
CA VAL A 180 14.20 14.79 -16.46
C VAL A 180 13.89 16.16 -17.05
N VAL A 181 12.84 16.26 -17.87
CA VAL A 181 12.32 17.54 -18.38
C VAL A 181 10.94 17.77 -17.79
N VAL A 182 10.75 18.91 -17.14
CA VAL A 182 9.47 19.33 -16.57
C VAL A 182 8.63 20.13 -17.57
N ASP A 183 7.35 20.36 -17.29
CA ASP A 183 6.44 21.04 -18.23
C ASP A 183 6.85 22.46 -18.57
N SER A 184 7.51 23.17 -17.67
CA SER A 184 8.09 24.50 -17.97
C SER A 184 9.22 24.50 -19.03
N GLY A 185 9.71 23.31 -19.39
CA GLY A 185 10.86 23.12 -20.28
C GLY A 185 12.21 23.07 -19.55
N ALA A 186 12.23 23.31 -18.24
CA ALA A 186 13.46 23.17 -17.46
C ALA A 186 13.93 21.71 -17.43
N THR A 187 15.25 21.54 -17.39
CA THR A 187 15.91 20.23 -17.39
C THR A 187 16.64 20.02 -16.07
N HIS A 188 16.46 18.86 -15.48
CA HIS A 188 17.16 18.41 -14.28
C HIS A 188 18.04 17.22 -14.62
N ASP A 189 19.32 17.27 -14.25
CA ASP A 189 20.28 16.19 -14.44
C ASP A 189 20.74 15.63 -13.09
N ALA A 190 20.98 14.32 -13.06
CA ALA A 190 21.44 13.59 -11.87
C ALA A 190 22.35 12.42 -12.24
N ASP A 191 22.82 11.68 -11.24
CA ASP A 191 23.51 10.41 -11.44
C ASP A 191 22.53 9.28 -11.70
N ILE A 192 21.31 9.38 -11.12
CA ILE A 192 20.25 8.37 -11.24
C ILE A 192 18.86 9.01 -11.17
N VAL A 193 17.89 8.37 -11.84
CA VAL A 193 16.46 8.75 -11.79
C VAL A 193 15.64 7.57 -11.29
N VAL A 194 14.74 7.83 -10.33
CA VAL A 194 13.75 6.86 -9.85
C VAL A 194 12.34 7.35 -10.20
N VAL A 195 11.63 6.62 -11.04
CA VAL A 195 10.25 6.92 -11.40
C VAL A 195 9.30 6.20 -10.46
N ALA A 196 8.73 6.94 -9.49
CA ALA A 196 7.78 6.50 -8.48
C ALA A 196 6.39 7.14 -8.69
N ALA A 197 5.97 7.28 -9.95
CA ALA A 197 4.82 8.09 -10.38
C ALA A 197 3.45 7.39 -10.16
N GLY A 198 3.40 6.28 -9.40
CA GLY A 198 2.16 5.56 -9.09
C GLY A 198 1.35 5.24 -10.34
N ALA A 199 0.06 5.56 -10.35
CA ALA A 199 -0.83 5.26 -11.48
C ALA A 199 -0.52 6.06 -12.77
N TRP A 200 0.33 7.08 -12.70
CA TRP A 200 0.77 7.86 -13.86
C TRP A 200 2.02 7.29 -14.55
N VAL A 201 2.61 6.22 -14.01
CA VAL A 201 3.86 5.65 -14.54
C VAL A 201 3.80 5.32 -16.04
N GLY A 202 2.68 4.80 -16.54
CA GLY A 202 2.49 4.50 -17.96
C GLY A 202 2.46 5.72 -18.89
N ARG A 203 2.23 6.93 -18.35
CA ARG A 203 2.31 8.18 -19.13
C ARG A 203 3.75 8.63 -19.33
N LEU A 204 4.61 8.44 -18.31
CA LEU A 204 6.02 8.76 -18.36
C LEU A 204 6.84 7.69 -19.07
N LEU A 205 6.43 6.42 -18.92
CA LEU A 205 7.07 5.24 -19.49
C LEU A 205 6.07 4.42 -20.29
N PRO A 206 5.74 4.81 -21.53
CA PRO A 206 4.70 4.13 -22.35
C PRO A 206 5.00 2.64 -22.61
N SER A 207 6.27 2.23 -22.63
CA SER A 207 6.69 0.84 -22.74
C SER A 207 6.15 -0.04 -21.63
N LEU A 208 5.89 0.52 -20.45
CA LEU A 208 5.34 -0.18 -19.29
C LEU A 208 3.81 -0.06 -19.19
N GLY A 209 3.17 0.75 -20.00
CA GLY A 209 1.73 1.05 -19.90
C GLY A 209 0.82 -0.16 -20.04
N ARG A 210 1.26 -1.20 -20.75
CA ARG A 210 0.51 -2.49 -20.87
C ARG A 210 0.75 -3.42 -19.67
N ARG A 211 1.84 -3.24 -18.94
CA ARG A 211 2.19 -4.06 -17.77
C ARG A 211 1.73 -3.41 -16.47
N LEU A 212 1.74 -2.11 -16.37
CA LEU A 212 1.39 -1.29 -15.21
C LEU A 212 0.09 -0.54 -15.48
N ILE A 213 -1.03 -1.19 -15.18
CA ILE A 213 -2.37 -0.73 -15.59
C ILE A 213 -3.00 0.05 -14.43
N PRO A 214 -3.45 1.31 -14.64
CA PRO A 214 -4.27 2.02 -13.67
C PRO A 214 -5.57 1.26 -13.41
N SER A 215 -5.93 1.10 -12.14
CA SER A 215 -7.15 0.43 -11.73
C SER A 215 -7.89 1.30 -10.72
N ARG A 216 -9.05 1.82 -11.12
CA ARG A 216 -9.92 2.61 -10.25
C ARG A 216 -10.53 1.71 -9.18
N GLN A 217 -10.43 2.14 -7.93
CA GLN A 217 -10.90 1.42 -6.76
C GLN A 217 -11.77 2.32 -5.89
N ILE A 218 -12.85 1.78 -5.37
CA ILE A 218 -13.74 2.50 -4.46
C ILE A 218 -13.55 1.97 -3.04
N VAL A 219 -13.42 2.88 -2.10
CA VAL A 219 -13.45 2.59 -0.66
C VAL A 219 -14.54 3.41 0.01
N ALA A 220 -15.16 2.85 1.02
CA ALA A 220 -16.20 3.51 1.79
C ALA A 220 -15.78 3.65 3.26
N TYR A 221 -16.11 4.79 3.83
CA TYR A 221 -16.02 5.08 5.26
C TYR A 221 -17.43 5.15 5.83
N PHE A 222 -17.61 4.59 7.02
CA PHE A 222 -18.93 4.45 7.62
C PHE A 222 -19.00 5.10 9.00
N ASP A 223 -20.12 5.77 9.25
CA ASP A 223 -20.56 6.12 10.59
C ASP A 223 -21.29 4.93 11.20
N LEU A 224 -20.81 4.51 12.35
CA LEU A 224 -21.38 3.39 13.09
C LEU A 224 -22.51 3.84 14.01
N PRO A 225 -23.59 3.05 14.17
CA PRO A 225 -24.57 3.23 15.24
C PRO A 225 -23.89 3.20 16.61
N ASP A 226 -24.40 3.96 17.57
CA ASP A 226 -23.79 4.12 18.90
C ASP A 226 -23.62 2.79 19.63
N ASP A 227 -24.61 1.89 19.52
CA ASP A 227 -24.59 0.55 20.13
C ASP A 227 -23.52 -0.39 19.53
N GLN A 228 -22.96 -0.06 18.38
CA GLN A 228 -21.90 -0.86 17.74
C GLN A 228 -20.49 -0.30 17.93
N ARG A 229 -20.35 0.97 18.31
CA ARG A 229 -19.04 1.64 18.40
C ARG A 229 -18.07 0.92 19.31
N ALA A 230 -18.50 0.46 20.46
CA ALA A 230 -17.63 -0.23 21.42
C ALA A 230 -17.06 -1.55 20.85
N ALA A 231 -17.86 -2.33 20.14
CA ALA A 231 -17.41 -3.56 19.52
C ALA A 231 -16.42 -3.33 18.37
N TRP A 232 -16.58 -2.23 17.62
CA TRP A 232 -15.67 -1.87 16.54
C TRP A 232 -14.38 -1.21 17.04
N ALA A 233 -14.42 -0.48 18.15
CA ALA A 233 -13.23 0.18 18.72
C ALA A 233 -12.15 -0.83 19.17
N THR A 234 -12.52 -2.10 19.44
CA THR A 234 -11.60 -3.16 19.82
C THR A 234 -11.48 -4.24 18.74
N ALA A 235 -12.07 -4.04 17.59
CA ALA A 235 -12.03 -5.00 16.49
C ALA A 235 -10.62 -5.07 15.86
N PRO A 236 -10.19 -6.25 15.41
CA PRO A 236 -9.01 -6.35 14.56
C PRO A 236 -9.30 -5.82 13.17
N MET A 237 -8.25 -5.61 12.37
CA MET A 237 -8.47 -5.59 10.93
C MET A 237 -9.01 -6.94 10.47
N ILE A 238 -9.91 -6.92 9.50
CA ILE A 238 -10.57 -8.13 9.00
C ILE A 238 -10.30 -8.30 7.52
N ILE A 239 -9.93 -9.50 7.12
CA ILE A 239 -9.91 -9.93 5.72
C ILE A 239 -10.94 -11.04 5.60
N TYR A 240 -11.94 -10.85 4.78
CA TYR A 240 -12.95 -11.86 4.48
C TYR A 240 -12.92 -12.21 3.02
N LYS A 241 -12.60 -13.46 2.69
CA LYS A 241 -12.61 -13.97 1.33
C LYS A 241 -13.68 -15.02 1.12
N THR A 242 -14.48 -14.82 0.08
CA THR A 242 -15.53 -15.73 -0.35
C THR A 242 -15.63 -15.68 -1.86
N GLY A 243 -15.16 -16.72 -2.55
CA GLY A 243 -14.99 -16.71 -4.01
C GLY A 243 -13.89 -15.74 -4.45
N ASP A 244 -14.05 -15.16 -5.65
CA ASP A 244 -13.00 -14.39 -6.32
C ASP A 244 -12.74 -13.00 -5.71
N VAL A 245 -13.70 -12.45 -4.98
CA VAL A 245 -13.59 -11.08 -4.44
C VAL A 245 -13.74 -11.07 -2.92
N GLY A 246 -12.68 -10.61 -2.25
CA GLY A 246 -12.66 -10.45 -0.80
C GLY A 246 -12.93 -9.03 -0.34
N LEU A 247 -13.45 -8.91 0.90
CA LEU A 247 -13.52 -7.65 1.64
C LEU A 247 -12.31 -7.49 2.54
N TYR A 248 -11.93 -6.25 2.78
CA TYR A 248 -11.08 -5.88 3.89
C TYR A 248 -11.73 -4.76 4.70
N LEU A 249 -11.64 -4.87 6.01
CA LEU A 249 -12.21 -3.90 6.94
C LEU A 249 -11.09 -3.40 7.84
N VAL A 250 -11.06 -2.09 8.01
CA VAL A 250 -10.11 -1.41 8.90
C VAL A 250 -10.94 -0.74 9.98
N PRO A 251 -10.81 -1.16 11.26
CA PRO A 251 -11.61 -0.63 12.35
C PRO A 251 -11.33 0.87 12.57
N PRO A 252 -12.17 1.57 13.34
CA PRO A 252 -11.89 2.96 13.72
C PRO A 252 -10.68 3.04 14.64
N ALA A 253 -9.76 3.97 14.37
CA ALA A 253 -8.62 4.26 15.24
C ALA A 253 -8.24 5.73 15.19
N GLU A 254 -7.84 6.31 16.32
CA GLU A 254 -7.29 7.67 16.41
C GLU A 254 -8.17 8.73 15.70
N GLY A 255 -9.49 8.65 15.91
CA GLY A 255 -10.46 9.56 15.30
C GLY A 255 -10.78 9.30 13.82
N ARG A 256 -10.23 8.24 13.21
CA ARG A 256 -10.54 7.80 11.84
C ARG A 256 -11.72 6.85 11.86
N GLY A 257 -12.59 6.98 10.84
CA GLY A 257 -13.78 6.13 10.70
C GLY A 257 -13.47 4.70 10.26
N LEU A 258 -14.44 3.81 10.43
CA LEU A 258 -14.37 2.45 9.88
C LEU A 258 -14.32 2.50 8.35
N LYS A 259 -13.34 1.84 7.77
CA LYS A 259 -13.14 1.77 6.33
C LYS A 259 -13.38 0.37 5.81
N ILE A 260 -14.07 0.27 4.68
CA ILE A 260 -14.27 -0.99 3.97
C ILE A 260 -13.89 -0.80 2.49
N GLY A 261 -13.24 -1.80 1.94
CA GLY A 261 -12.96 -1.92 0.52
C GLY A 261 -12.90 -3.38 0.08
N ASP A 262 -12.78 -3.59 -1.21
CA ASP A 262 -12.63 -4.94 -1.79
C ASP A 262 -11.39 -5.06 -2.68
N HIS A 263 -11.17 -6.24 -3.23
CA HIS A 263 -10.12 -6.57 -4.19
C HIS A 263 -10.67 -6.78 -5.61
N ALA A 264 -11.75 -6.09 -5.96
CA ALA A 264 -12.31 -6.09 -7.32
C ALA A 264 -11.56 -5.07 -8.20
N PHE A 265 -10.55 -5.50 -8.93
CA PHE A 265 -9.78 -4.60 -9.78
C PHE A 265 -10.53 -4.26 -11.09
N SER A 266 -10.80 -2.98 -11.30
CA SER A 266 -11.41 -2.49 -12.55
C SER A 266 -10.46 -2.64 -13.75
N ARG A 267 -9.14 -2.65 -13.50
CA ARG A 267 -8.07 -2.64 -14.51
C ARG A 267 -8.27 -1.57 -15.58
N SER A 268 -8.85 -0.47 -15.19
CA SER A 268 -9.18 0.65 -16.08
C SER A 268 -9.29 1.96 -15.30
N GLY A 269 -9.27 3.07 -16.02
CA GLY A 269 -9.53 4.42 -15.55
C GLY A 269 -8.34 5.36 -15.74
N ASP A 270 -8.67 6.65 -15.79
CA ASP A 270 -7.67 7.71 -15.86
C ASP A 270 -7.31 8.19 -14.45
N PRO A 271 -6.03 8.07 -14.03
CA PRO A 271 -5.61 8.52 -12.70
C PRO A 271 -5.75 10.03 -12.48
N ALA A 272 -5.90 10.85 -13.52
CA ALA A 272 -6.23 12.27 -13.41
C ALA A 272 -7.75 12.54 -13.34
N GLY A 273 -8.58 11.52 -13.52
CA GLY A 273 -10.04 11.64 -13.49
C GLY A 273 -10.61 11.88 -12.10
N SER A 274 -11.94 12.04 -12.03
CA SER A 274 -12.67 12.32 -10.78
C SER A 274 -12.41 11.27 -9.69
N ARG A 275 -12.38 11.74 -8.46
CA ARG A 275 -12.34 10.93 -7.24
C ARG A 275 -13.74 10.68 -6.64
N ASP A 276 -14.78 11.21 -7.27
CA ASP A 276 -16.16 10.96 -6.85
C ASP A 276 -16.55 9.52 -7.25
N ALA A 277 -17.21 8.83 -6.35
CA ALA A 277 -17.73 7.50 -6.59
C ALA A 277 -19.24 7.54 -6.83
N SER A 278 -19.72 6.83 -7.83
CA SER A 278 -21.14 6.71 -8.13
C SER A 278 -21.83 5.62 -7.29
N ALA A 279 -23.14 5.68 -7.19
CA ALA A 279 -23.95 4.65 -6.55
C ALA A 279 -23.80 3.27 -7.24
N ALA A 280 -23.59 3.27 -8.55
CA ALA A 280 -23.37 2.02 -9.31
C ALA A 280 -22.02 1.37 -8.95
N GLU A 281 -20.99 2.17 -8.75
CA GLU A 281 -19.65 1.66 -8.38
C GLU A 281 -19.62 1.08 -6.97
N ILE A 282 -20.38 1.64 -6.02
CA ILE A 282 -20.37 1.18 -4.62
C ILE A 282 -21.34 0.02 -4.37
N GLY A 283 -22.35 -0.17 -5.20
CA GLY A 283 -23.39 -1.19 -5.02
C GLY A 283 -22.84 -2.58 -4.71
N PRO A 284 -21.92 -3.14 -5.51
CA PRO A 284 -21.35 -4.47 -5.24
C PRO A 284 -20.61 -4.57 -3.90
N LEU A 285 -19.94 -3.51 -3.44
CA LEU A 285 -19.30 -3.48 -2.13
C LEU A 285 -20.35 -3.52 -1.01
N LEU A 286 -21.43 -2.74 -1.12
CA LEU A 286 -22.50 -2.72 -0.12
C LEU A 286 -23.21 -4.07 0.02
N GLU A 287 -23.42 -4.78 -1.09
CA GLU A 287 -23.99 -6.14 -1.07
C GLU A 287 -23.10 -7.10 -0.26
N ARG A 288 -21.79 -7.08 -0.48
CA ARG A 288 -20.85 -7.91 0.30
C ARG A 288 -20.83 -7.51 1.77
N CYS A 289 -20.96 -6.22 2.09
CA CYS A 289 -21.04 -5.76 3.47
C CYS A 289 -22.26 -6.36 4.19
N ARG A 290 -23.43 -6.41 3.53
CA ARG A 290 -24.67 -7.00 4.11
C ARG A 290 -24.52 -8.47 4.45
N SER A 291 -23.69 -9.22 3.74
CA SER A 291 -23.48 -10.65 4.01
C SER A 291 -22.58 -10.92 5.21
N LEU A 292 -21.80 -9.94 5.68
CA LEU A 292 -20.84 -10.11 6.77
C LEU A 292 -21.18 -9.29 8.02
N LEU A 293 -21.87 -8.15 7.85
CA LEU A 293 -21.97 -7.14 8.91
C LEU A 293 -23.39 -7.09 9.48
N LYS A 294 -23.53 -7.33 10.79
CA LYS A 294 -24.83 -7.23 11.46
C LYS A 294 -25.29 -5.79 11.57
N GLY A 295 -26.56 -5.55 11.24
CA GLY A 295 -27.17 -4.23 11.35
C GLY A 295 -26.61 -3.22 10.35
N PHE A 296 -26.01 -3.69 9.26
CA PHE A 296 -25.41 -2.84 8.24
C PHE A 296 -26.41 -1.87 7.60
N GLU A 297 -27.68 -2.22 7.58
CA GLU A 297 -28.78 -1.36 7.10
C GLU A 297 -28.94 -0.06 7.89
N ARG A 298 -28.41 0.00 9.13
CA ARG A 298 -28.42 1.19 10.00
C ARG A 298 -27.20 2.08 9.83
N TRP A 299 -26.16 1.59 9.08
CA TRP A 299 -24.92 2.32 8.89
C TRP A 299 -25.11 3.43 7.86
N ARG A 300 -24.43 4.54 8.08
CA ARG A 300 -24.42 5.64 7.12
C ARG A 300 -23.06 5.69 6.43
N ILE A 301 -23.07 5.91 5.13
CA ILE A 301 -21.85 6.22 4.39
C ILE A 301 -21.42 7.64 4.78
N ALA A 302 -20.32 7.74 5.51
CA ALA A 302 -19.72 9.02 5.89
C ALA A 302 -18.95 9.64 4.72
N ARG A 303 -18.23 8.78 3.96
CA ARG A 303 -17.45 9.23 2.80
C ARG A 303 -17.22 8.09 1.82
N LEU A 304 -17.30 8.38 0.55
CA LEU A 304 -16.82 7.54 -0.55
C LEU A 304 -15.55 8.15 -1.12
N LYS A 305 -14.62 7.31 -1.52
CA LYS A 305 -13.39 7.75 -2.16
C LYS A 305 -12.99 6.80 -3.27
N ALA A 306 -12.80 7.34 -4.47
CA ALA A 306 -12.12 6.64 -5.53
C ALA A 306 -10.60 6.89 -5.43
N CYS A 307 -9.83 5.83 -5.54
CA CYS A 307 -8.38 5.91 -5.68
C CYS A 307 -7.94 5.07 -6.89
N PHE A 308 -6.67 5.17 -7.26
CA PHE A 308 -6.14 4.37 -8.36
C PHE A 308 -5.00 3.51 -7.86
N TYR A 309 -5.12 2.20 -8.06
CA TYR A 309 -3.99 1.29 -7.97
C TYR A 309 -3.23 1.27 -9.30
N THR A 310 -2.02 0.77 -9.27
CA THR A 310 -1.28 0.35 -10.45
C THR A 310 -1.13 -1.14 -10.34
N VAL A 311 -1.78 -1.89 -11.25
CA VAL A 311 -1.87 -3.35 -11.15
C VAL A 311 -1.13 -4.03 -12.29
N THR A 312 -0.49 -5.14 -11.99
CA THR A 312 0.06 -6.11 -12.94
C THR A 312 -0.92 -7.27 -13.14
N ALA A 313 -0.71 -8.08 -14.17
CA ALA A 313 -1.57 -9.22 -14.44
C ALA A 313 -1.57 -10.26 -13.31
N ASP A 314 -0.42 -10.47 -12.68
CA ASP A 314 -0.16 -11.42 -11.59
C ASP A 314 -0.13 -10.78 -10.20
N GLU A 315 -0.49 -9.49 -10.11
CA GLU A 315 -0.51 -8.70 -8.87
C GLU A 315 0.84 -8.53 -8.18
N ARG A 316 1.95 -8.84 -8.87
CA ARG A 316 3.30 -8.69 -8.33
C ARG A 316 3.81 -7.27 -8.50
N PHE A 317 4.74 -6.88 -7.63
CA PHE A 317 5.35 -5.57 -7.67
C PHE A 317 6.38 -5.46 -8.80
N VAL A 318 6.52 -4.25 -9.31
CA VAL A 318 7.54 -3.89 -10.30
C VAL A 318 8.47 -2.86 -9.66
N VAL A 319 9.68 -3.31 -9.33
CA VAL A 319 10.80 -2.45 -8.93
C VAL A 319 12.00 -2.94 -9.71
N GLU A 320 12.34 -2.23 -10.77
CA GLU A 320 13.34 -2.73 -11.74
C GLU A 320 14.15 -1.59 -12.35
N GLN A 321 15.36 -1.89 -12.73
CA GLN A 321 16.20 -0.98 -13.48
C GLN A 321 15.68 -0.86 -14.92
N GLN A 322 15.62 0.36 -15.42
CA GLN A 322 15.26 0.71 -16.79
C GLN A 322 16.29 1.67 -17.34
N GLY A 323 17.01 1.26 -18.39
CA GLY A 323 18.16 2.01 -18.88
C GLY A 323 19.37 1.95 -17.93
N ALA A 324 20.46 2.64 -18.29
CA ALA A 324 21.72 2.58 -17.54
C ALA A 324 21.66 3.27 -16.18
N LYS A 325 20.79 4.30 -16.05
CA LYS A 325 20.74 5.20 -14.88
C LYS A 325 19.34 5.42 -14.33
N GLY A 326 18.41 4.52 -14.62
CA GLY A 326 17.02 4.69 -14.23
C GLY A 326 16.45 3.51 -13.49
N TRP A 327 15.45 3.77 -12.63
CA TRP A 327 14.66 2.78 -11.93
C TRP A 327 13.17 3.10 -11.99
N VAL A 328 12.37 2.07 -12.08
CA VAL A 328 10.92 2.15 -11.89
C VAL A 328 10.58 1.60 -10.52
N MET A 329 9.85 2.38 -9.74
CA MET A 329 9.41 2.06 -8.39
C MET A 329 7.88 2.01 -8.36
N SER A 330 7.31 0.87 -8.73
CA SER A 330 5.86 0.66 -8.82
C SER A 330 5.36 -0.58 -8.05
N PRO A 331 5.70 -0.72 -6.74
CA PRO A 331 5.20 -1.80 -5.90
C PRO A 331 3.79 -1.45 -5.39
N CYS A 332 2.77 -1.72 -6.20
CA CYS A 332 1.39 -1.37 -5.86
C CYS A 332 0.44 -2.57 -5.84
N SER A 333 -0.21 -2.92 -6.94
CA SER A 333 -1.25 -3.97 -7.06
C SER A 333 -2.21 -4.04 -5.85
N GLY A 334 -2.58 -2.85 -5.31
CA GLY A 334 -3.51 -2.72 -4.18
C GLY A 334 -2.96 -3.06 -2.79
N HIS A 335 -1.72 -3.55 -2.69
CA HIS A 335 -1.16 -3.96 -1.39
C HIS A 335 0.24 -3.42 -1.07
N GLY A 336 0.73 -2.43 -1.83
CA GLY A 336 2.11 -1.93 -1.75
C GLY A 336 2.42 -1.03 -0.56
N PHE A 337 1.49 -0.20 -0.07
CA PHE A 337 1.78 0.86 0.91
C PHE A 337 2.56 0.36 2.13
N LYS A 338 2.18 -0.79 2.68
CA LYS A 338 2.82 -1.39 3.86
C LYS A 338 4.29 -1.73 3.68
N PHE A 339 4.72 -1.86 2.44
CA PHE A 339 6.12 -2.11 2.07
C PHE A 339 6.90 -0.82 1.73
N GLY A 340 6.28 0.36 1.82
CA GLY A 340 6.89 1.61 1.38
C GLY A 340 8.27 1.85 1.98
N ALA A 341 8.41 1.74 3.29
CA ALA A 341 9.68 1.96 3.98
C ALA A 341 10.75 0.94 3.56
N VAL A 342 10.45 -0.37 3.53
CA VAL A 342 11.42 -1.41 3.15
C VAL A 342 11.78 -1.34 1.67
N MET A 343 10.82 -1.04 0.79
CA MET A 343 11.10 -0.87 -0.64
C MET A 343 12.03 0.31 -0.90
N GLY A 344 11.82 1.43 -0.21
CA GLY A 344 12.72 2.59 -0.30
C GLY A 344 14.13 2.27 0.18
N LEU A 345 14.27 1.60 1.33
CA LEU A 345 15.56 1.20 1.88
C LEU A 345 16.32 0.24 0.97
N GLU A 346 15.67 -0.81 0.49
CA GLU A 346 16.34 -1.83 -0.33
C GLU A 346 16.66 -1.32 -1.73
N LEU A 347 15.81 -0.46 -2.32
CA LEU A 347 16.16 0.19 -3.58
C LEU A 347 17.36 1.13 -3.40
N ALA A 348 17.38 1.97 -2.38
CA ALA A 348 18.51 2.85 -2.09
C ALA A 348 19.80 2.03 -1.87
N ARG A 349 19.71 0.94 -1.10
CA ARG A 349 20.84 0.05 -0.87
C ARG A 349 21.35 -0.57 -2.18
N THR A 350 20.45 -1.09 -3.01
CA THR A 350 20.82 -1.67 -4.32
C THR A 350 21.53 -0.67 -5.21
N ILE A 351 21.02 0.56 -5.29
CA ILE A 351 21.63 1.64 -6.05
C ILE A 351 23.03 1.99 -5.53
N ILE A 352 23.18 2.16 -4.21
CA ILE A 352 24.42 2.61 -3.58
C ILE A 352 25.52 1.55 -3.66
N THR A 353 25.17 0.29 -3.48
CA THR A 353 26.15 -0.82 -3.40
C THR A 353 26.36 -1.53 -4.74
N GLY A 354 25.59 -1.20 -5.80
CA GLY A 354 25.68 -1.86 -7.09
C GLY A 354 25.24 -3.32 -7.07
N ARG A 355 24.28 -3.68 -6.20
CA ARG A 355 23.71 -5.02 -6.18
C ARG A 355 23.02 -5.37 -7.50
N ASP A 356 22.89 -6.67 -7.78
CA ASP A 356 22.23 -7.17 -8.98
C ASP A 356 20.77 -6.64 -9.09
N PRO A 357 20.46 -5.80 -10.11
CA PRO A 357 19.12 -5.29 -10.31
C PRO A 357 18.07 -6.36 -10.57
N ALA A 358 18.46 -7.48 -11.20
CA ALA A 358 17.54 -8.57 -11.48
C ALA A 358 17.17 -9.34 -10.21
N ALA A 359 18.13 -9.56 -9.30
CA ALA A 359 17.83 -10.14 -7.98
C ALA A 359 16.92 -9.21 -7.17
N HIS A 360 17.17 -7.89 -7.19
CA HIS A 360 16.29 -6.92 -6.54
C HIS A 360 14.86 -6.98 -7.09
N ALA A 361 14.70 -7.02 -8.41
CA ALA A 361 13.39 -7.08 -9.04
C ALA A 361 12.62 -8.36 -8.66
N ARG A 362 13.29 -9.53 -8.63
CA ARG A 362 12.68 -10.80 -8.19
C ARG A 362 12.25 -10.74 -6.72
N TRP A 363 13.11 -10.23 -5.83
CA TRP A 363 12.79 -10.05 -4.42
C TRP A 363 11.58 -9.12 -4.25
N ALA A 364 11.60 -7.94 -4.88
CA ALA A 364 10.51 -6.97 -4.80
C ALA A 364 9.17 -7.57 -5.29
N ALA A 365 9.22 -8.42 -6.31
CA ALA A 365 8.06 -9.16 -6.81
C ALA A 365 7.59 -10.30 -5.89
N GLY A 366 8.23 -10.50 -4.73
CA GLY A 366 7.90 -11.59 -3.81
C GLY A 366 8.21 -13.00 -4.36
N LEU A 367 9.11 -13.12 -5.35
CA LEU A 367 9.51 -14.39 -5.94
C LEU A 367 10.60 -15.10 -5.13
N GLU A 368 11.45 -14.35 -4.47
CA GLU A 368 12.50 -14.84 -3.60
C GLU A 368 12.22 -14.44 -2.15
N GLY A 369 12.55 -15.33 -1.20
CA GLY A 369 12.24 -15.14 0.20
C GLY A 369 13.19 -14.20 0.93
N ASP A 370 14.46 -14.15 0.52
CA ASP A 370 15.50 -13.40 1.20
C ASP A 370 15.84 -12.11 0.44
N ARG A 371 16.34 -11.12 1.20
CA ARG A 371 16.81 -9.87 0.60
C ARG A 371 17.99 -10.12 -0.33
N PRO A 372 18.15 -9.33 -1.39
CA PRO A 372 19.33 -9.37 -2.22
C PRO A 372 20.59 -9.16 -1.35
N THR A 373 21.57 -10.04 -1.47
CA THR A 373 22.86 -9.95 -0.76
C THR A 373 23.80 -8.96 -1.41
#